data_be5b86e2919799fa0df30198f4134a61
#
_entry.id   be5b86e2919799fa0df30198f4134a61
#
_cell.length_a   1.000
_cell.length_b   1.000
_cell.length_c   1.000
_cell.angle_alpha   90.00
_cell.angle_beta   90.00
_cell.angle_gamma   90.00
#
_symmetry.space_group_name_H-M   'P 1'
#
loop_
_entity.id
_entity.type
_entity.pdbx_description
1 polymer ?
#
loop_
_entity_poly.entity_id
_entity_poly.type
_entity_poly.pdbx_seq_one_letter_code
_entity_poly.pdbx_strand_id
1 'polypeptide(L)'
;MKKEKTVTGSCLCGAVEFKAAGPFLDFVYCHCGRCRKAVGSAHSAHLFADALRFAWVSGEKETTLFLHPGAEDYPRRFCNRCGSPVPRLARDGVRMAIPAGALDSDPGLRPAKNIFWSLRAPWSRCRRALPTFRSRPPQAKRRRAR
;
A
#
# COMPACT_ATOMS: atom_id res chain seq x y z
N MET A 1 -12.66 -27.41 -7.99
CA MET A 1 -12.90 -25.99 -7.69
C MET A 1 -11.61 -25.38 -7.13
N LYS A 2 -11.07 -24.35 -7.76
CA LYS A 2 -9.92 -23.62 -7.16
C LYS A 2 -10.40 -22.96 -5.89
N LYS A 3 -9.80 -23.31 -4.75
CA LYS A 3 -10.07 -22.68 -3.45
C LYS A 3 -9.80 -21.17 -3.60
N GLU A 4 -10.82 -20.35 -3.37
CA GLU A 4 -10.67 -18.90 -3.44
C GLU A 4 -9.61 -18.46 -2.41
N LYS A 5 -8.64 -17.67 -2.86
CA LYS A 5 -7.56 -17.22 -2.01
C LYS A 5 -8.03 -16.07 -1.14
N THR A 6 -7.91 -16.22 0.17
CA THR A 6 -8.13 -15.17 1.15
C THR A 6 -6.79 -14.60 1.60
N VAL A 7 -6.68 -13.29 1.68
CA VAL A 7 -5.55 -12.58 2.27
C VAL A 7 -5.96 -11.93 3.58
N THR A 8 -4.99 -11.81 4.47
CA THR A 8 -5.07 -11.03 5.70
C THR A 8 -4.08 -9.87 5.65
N GLY A 9 -4.34 -8.85 6.42
CA GLY A 9 -3.45 -7.72 6.56
C GLY A 9 -3.72 -6.95 7.83
N SER A 10 -2.72 -6.13 8.22
CA SER A 10 -2.75 -5.36 9.45
C SER A 10 -2.01 -4.04 9.32
N CYS A 11 -2.28 -3.10 10.22
CA CYS A 11 -1.46 -1.90 10.38
C CYS A 11 -0.20 -2.23 11.21
N LEU A 12 0.79 -1.34 11.18
CA LEU A 12 2.07 -1.53 11.85
C LEU A 12 1.94 -1.86 13.35
N CYS A 13 0.99 -1.25 14.06
CA CYS A 13 0.80 -1.49 15.49
C CYS A 13 -0.18 -2.63 15.80
N GLY A 14 -0.79 -3.26 14.80
CA GLY A 14 -1.74 -4.36 14.97
C GLY A 14 -3.15 -3.95 15.41
N ALA A 15 -3.41 -2.67 15.68
CA ALA A 15 -4.73 -2.23 16.14
C ALA A 15 -5.83 -2.38 15.07
N VAL A 16 -5.45 -2.39 13.79
CA VAL A 16 -6.35 -2.54 12.65
C VAL A 16 -5.97 -3.81 11.91
N GLU A 17 -6.93 -4.71 11.76
CA GLU A 17 -6.79 -5.95 11.01
C GLU A 17 -7.94 -6.12 10.00
N PHE A 18 -7.64 -6.71 8.87
CA PHE A 18 -8.61 -6.93 7.80
C PHE A 18 -8.37 -8.25 7.05
N LYS A 19 -9.37 -8.68 6.31
CA LYS A 19 -9.28 -9.79 5.37
C LYS A 19 -10.02 -9.47 4.07
N ALA A 20 -9.55 -10.05 2.96
CA ALA A 20 -10.21 -9.94 1.68
C ALA A 20 -10.11 -11.26 0.93
N ALA A 21 -11.19 -11.67 0.28
CA ALA A 21 -11.22 -12.88 -0.54
C ALA A 21 -11.14 -12.51 -2.03
N GLY A 22 -10.41 -13.32 -2.79
CA GLY A 22 -10.37 -13.25 -4.26
C GLY A 22 -11.68 -13.71 -4.91
N PRO A 23 -11.76 -13.62 -6.24
CA PRO A 23 -10.68 -13.23 -7.15
C PRO A 23 -10.32 -11.75 -6.97
N PHE A 24 -9.01 -11.45 -6.99
CA PHE A 24 -8.53 -10.07 -6.94
C PHE A 24 -8.63 -9.46 -8.34
N LEU A 25 -9.07 -8.21 -8.40
CA LEU A 25 -9.47 -7.53 -9.62
C LEU A 25 -8.29 -6.89 -10.36
N ASP A 26 -7.35 -6.32 -9.60
CA ASP A 26 -6.18 -5.64 -10.17
C ASP A 26 -5.09 -5.50 -9.10
N PHE A 27 -3.83 -5.33 -9.56
CA PHE A 27 -2.71 -5.00 -8.71
C PHE A 27 -1.79 -4.02 -9.44
N VAL A 28 -1.65 -2.80 -8.93
CA VAL A 28 -0.95 -1.72 -9.63
C VAL A 28 0.05 -1.00 -8.75
N TYR A 29 1.06 -0.41 -9.39
CA TYR A 29 1.92 0.62 -8.82
C TYR A 29 1.47 1.99 -9.33
N CYS A 30 1.09 2.90 -8.43
CA CYS A 30 0.68 4.25 -8.76
C CYS A 30 1.78 5.26 -8.45
N HIS A 31 2.22 5.98 -9.47
CA HIS A 31 3.36 6.92 -9.39
C HIS A 31 2.94 8.38 -9.26
N CYS A 32 1.66 8.69 -9.13
CA CYS A 32 1.21 10.08 -8.99
C CYS A 32 1.71 10.74 -7.71
N GLY A 33 1.82 12.06 -7.70
CA GLY A 33 2.33 12.82 -6.55
C GLY A 33 1.55 12.60 -5.26
N ARG A 34 0.23 12.44 -5.35
CA ARG A 34 -0.63 12.16 -4.18
C ARG A 34 -0.29 10.80 -3.56
N CYS A 35 -0.22 9.76 -4.39
CA CYS A 35 0.12 8.42 -3.92
C CYS A 35 1.52 8.36 -3.31
N ARG A 36 2.51 9.00 -3.94
CA ARG A 36 3.88 9.08 -3.41
C ARG A 36 3.93 9.73 -2.03
N LYS A 37 3.29 10.90 -1.88
CA LYS A 37 3.20 11.62 -0.59
C LYS A 37 2.42 10.83 0.45
N ALA A 38 1.36 10.16 0.02
CA ALA A 38 0.50 9.39 0.89
C ALA A 38 1.20 8.20 1.56
N VAL A 39 2.21 7.62 0.94
CA VAL A 39 2.95 6.47 1.46
C VAL A 39 4.42 6.75 1.74
N GLY A 40 4.91 7.96 1.41
CA GLY A 40 6.32 8.33 1.61
C GLY A 40 7.30 7.51 0.76
N SER A 41 6.90 7.11 -0.46
CA SER A 41 7.69 6.23 -1.32
C SER A 41 7.65 6.68 -2.78
N ALA A 42 8.41 6.00 -3.64
CA ALA A 42 8.42 6.24 -5.09
C ALA A 42 7.06 5.98 -5.77
N HIS A 43 6.26 5.09 -5.22
CA HIS A 43 4.92 4.74 -5.67
C HIS A 43 4.12 4.12 -4.53
N SER A 44 2.81 4.08 -4.67
CA SER A 44 1.97 3.22 -3.85
C SER A 44 1.68 1.91 -4.58
N ALA A 45 1.53 0.82 -3.83
CA ALA A 45 1.10 -0.46 -4.34
C ALA A 45 -0.33 -0.72 -3.88
N HIS A 46 -1.26 -0.95 -4.84
CA HIS A 46 -2.66 -1.20 -4.54
C HIS A 46 -3.12 -2.53 -5.11
N LEU A 47 -3.58 -3.41 -4.23
CA LEU A 47 -4.38 -4.58 -4.60
C LEU A 47 -5.85 -4.18 -4.56
N PHE A 48 -6.61 -4.55 -5.59
CA PHE A 48 -8.04 -4.30 -5.65
C PHE A 48 -8.83 -5.60 -5.47
N ALA A 49 -9.77 -5.57 -4.54
CA ALA A 49 -10.72 -6.63 -4.29
C ALA A 49 -12.15 -6.12 -4.45
N ASP A 50 -13.11 -7.01 -4.62
CA ASP A 50 -14.52 -6.68 -4.50
C ASP A 50 -14.82 -6.24 -3.07
N ALA A 51 -15.48 -5.09 -2.90
CA ALA A 51 -15.82 -4.56 -1.57
C ALA A 51 -16.73 -5.51 -0.78
N LEU A 52 -17.57 -6.30 -1.44
CA LEU A 52 -18.42 -7.32 -0.81
C LEU A 52 -17.62 -8.51 -0.27
N ARG A 53 -16.38 -8.66 -0.70
CA ARG A 53 -15.47 -9.72 -0.27
C ARG A 53 -14.39 -9.25 0.71
N PHE A 54 -14.55 -8.04 1.22
CA PHE A 54 -13.69 -7.42 2.22
C PHE A 54 -14.38 -7.39 3.58
N ALA A 55 -13.61 -7.59 4.64
CA ALA A 55 -14.09 -7.40 6.00
C ALA A 55 -12.99 -6.86 6.92
N TRP A 56 -13.35 -5.93 7.77
CA TRP A 56 -12.55 -5.59 8.93
C TRP A 56 -12.62 -6.76 9.94
N VAL A 57 -11.48 -7.18 10.44
CA VAL A 57 -11.39 -8.17 11.52
C VAL A 57 -11.42 -7.45 12.86
N SER A 58 -10.67 -6.34 12.96
CA SER A 58 -10.66 -5.48 14.14
C SER A 58 -10.28 -4.03 13.76
N GLY A 59 -10.60 -3.10 14.65
CA GLY A 59 -10.05 -1.75 14.62
C GLY A 59 -10.56 -0.82 13.51
N GLU A 60 -11.69 -1.10 12.87
CA GLU A 60 -12.25 -0.16 11.89
C GLU A 60 -12.45 1.25 12.48
N LYS A 61 -12.93 1.32 13.72
CA LYS A 61 -13.14 2.58 14.47
C LYS A 61 -11.83 3.31 14.81
N GLU A 62 -10.70 2.60 14.77
CA GLU A 62 -9.36 3.14 15.00
C GLU A 62 -8.75 3.72 13.71
N THR A 63 -9.57 4.03 12.73
CA THR A 63 -9.12 4.57 11.45
C THR A 63 -9.73 5.92 11.17
N THR A 64 -8.98 6.76 10.45
CA THR A 64 -9.47 8.04 9.91
C THR A 64 -9.53 7.99 8.40
N LEU A 65 -10.64 8.46 7.85
CA LEU A 65 -10.78 8.71 6.42
C LEU A 65 -10.46 10.18 6.14
N PHE A 66 -9.37 10.43 5.43
CA PHE A 66 -8.99 11.74 4.94
C PHE A 66 -9.47 11.93 3.49
N LEU A 67 -10.17 13.01 3.24
CA LEU A 67 -10.56 13.46 1.90
C LEU A 67 -9.68 14.63 1.50
N HIS A 68 -8.99 14.50 0.37
CA HIS A 68 -8.05 15.53 -0.08
C HIS A 68 -8.81 16.78 -0.55
N PRO A 69 -8.56 17.98 0.01
CA PRO A 69 -9.14 19.23 -0.49
C PRO A 69 -8.73 19.44 -1.96
N GLY A 70 -9.68 19.69 -2.84
CA GLY A 70 -9.42 19.84 -4.28
C GLY A 70 -9.23 18.53 -5.06
N ALA A 71 -9.47 17.39 -4.43
CA ALA A 71 -9.52 16.07 -5.07
C ALA A 71 -10.49 15.16 -4.31
N GLU A 72 -11.77 15.46 -4.39
CA GLU A 72 -12.85 14.73 -3.69
C GLU A 72 -12.86 13.24 -3.96
N ASP A 73 -12.24 12.83 -5.06
CA ASP A 73 -12.11 11.44 -5.49
C ASP A 73 -10.83 10.76 -5.00
N TYR A 74 -10.08 11.38 -4.09
CA TYR A 74 -8.87 10.81 -3.52
C TYR A 74 -9.02 10.57 -2.01
N PRO A 75 -9.85 9.60 -1.60
CA PRO A 75 -9.96 9.22 -0.21
C PRO A 75 -8.69 8.51 0.24
N ARG A 76 -8.31 8.69 1.48
CA ARG A 76 -7.22 7.99 2.14
C ARG A 76 -7.64 7.57 3.53
N ARG A 77 -7.39 6.30 3.87
CA ARG A 77 -7.65 5.79 5.22
C ARG A 77 -6.35 5.36 5.88
N PHE A 78 -6.20 5.66 7.14
CA PHE A 78 -5.03 5.30 7.92
C PHE A 78 -5.39 4.99 9.37
N CYS A 79 -4.53 4.21 10.04
CA CYS A 79 -4.65 3.91 11.47
C CYS A 79 -4.35 5.16 12.31
N ASN A 80 -5.23 5.46 13.28
CA ASN A 80 -5.08 6.63 14.17
C ASN A 80 -3.88 6.51 15.12
N ARG A 81 -3.45 5.27 15.43
CA ARG A 81 -2.36 5.02 16.39
C ARG A 81 -0.99 5.08 15.76
N CYS A 82 -0.83 4.51 14.56
CA CYS A 82 0.49 4.38 13.93
C CYS A 82 0.63 5.06 12.57
N GLY A 83 -0.46 5.62 12.02
CA GLY A 83 -0.45 6.31 10.72
C GLY A 83 -0.32 5.37 9.50
N SER A 84 -0.27 4.06 9.69
CA SER A 84 -0.18 3.11 8.57
C SER A 84 -1.37 3.26 7.64
N PRO A 85 -1.15 3.31 6.30
CA PRO A 85 -2.24 3.21 5.35
C PRO A 85 -2.99 1.89 5.54
N VAL A 86 -4.33 1.95 5.50
CA VAL A 86 -5.20 0.78 5.61
C VAL A 86 -6.22 0.77 4.46
N PRO A 87 -6.93 -0.33 4.21
CA PRO A 87 -7.87 -0.43 3.11
C PRO A 87 -8.94 0.66 3.12
N ARG A 88 -9.34 1.07 1.93
CA ARG A 88 -10.39 2.04 1.70
C ARG A 88 -11.25 1.66 0.51
N LEU A 89 -12.51 2.08 0.54
CA LEU A 89 -13.36 1.98 -0.63
C LEU A 89 -12.78 2.84 -1.77
N ALA A 90 -12.68 2.29 -2.95
CA ALA A 90 -12.26 3.02 -4.14
C ALA A 90 -13.38 3.98 -4.59
N ARG A 91 -13.03 4.93 -5.45
CA ARG A 91 -13.97 5.94 -5.95
C ARG A 91 -15.23 5.37 -6.59
N ASP A 92 -15.12 4.22 -7.23
CA ASP A 92 -16.24 3.55 -7.90
C ASP A 92 -17.29 2.97 -6.94
N GLY A 93 -17.00 2.94 -5.63
CA GLY A 93 -17.91 2.43 -4.60
C GLY A 93 -18.09 0.90 -4.59
N VAL A 94 -17.38 0.18 -5.47
CA VAL A 94 -17.53 -1.29 -5.62
C VAL A 94 -16.24 -2.04 -5.35
N ARG A 95 -15.10 -1.36 -5.42
CA ARG A 95 -13.80 -1.97 -5.16
C ARG A 95 -13.19 -1.48 -3.85
N MET A 96 -12.57 -2.39 -3.13
CA MET A 96 -11.71 -2.06 -2.00
C MET A 96 -10.26 -1.91 -2.51
N ALA A 97 -9.67 -0.73 -2.30
CA ALA A 97 -8.26 -0.48 -2.55
C ALA A 97 -7.47 -0.82 -1.30
N ILE A 98 -6.66 -1.86 -1.38
CA ILE A 98 -5.89 -2.41 -0.28
C ILE A 98 -4.42 -2.00 -0.47
N PRO A 99 -3.80 -1.26 0.46
CA PRO A 99 -2.36 -1.02 0.44
C PRO A 99 -1.62 -2.35 0.51
N ALA A 100 -0.90 -2.71 -0.53
CA ALA A 100 -0.28 -4.04 -0.62
C ALA A 100 0.82 -4.26 0.45
N GLY A 101 1.47 -3.18 0.91
CA GLY A 101 2.43 -3.25 2.01
C GLY A 101 1.82 -3.58 3.37
N ALA A 102 0.49 -3.48 3.52
CA ALA A 102 -0.22 -3.87 4.74
C ALA A 102 -0.72 -5.32 4.73
N LEU A 103 -0.43 -6.08 3.67
CA LEU A 103 -0.77 -7.51 3.60
C LEU A 103 0.20 -8.33 4.45
N ASP A 104 -0.35 -9.22 5.28
CA ASP A 104 0.40 -10.20 6.07
C ASP A 104 0.57 -11.53 5.33
N SER A 105 -0.20 -11.72 4.25
CA SER A 105 -0.14 -12.92 3.41
C SER A 105 0.00 -12.58 1.93
N ASP A 106 0.65 -13.47 1.17
CA ASP A 106 0.84 -13.31 -0.27
C ASP A 106 -0.49 -13.44 -1.02
N PRO A 107 -0.92 -12.45 -1.81
CA PRO A 107 -2.16 -12.52 -2.58
C PRO A 107 -2.11 -13.53 -3.73
N GLY A 108 -0.93 -14.02 -4.12
CA GLY A 108 -0.76 -14.89 -5.29
C GLY A 108 -0.87 -14.15 -6.63
N LEU A 109 -1.16 -12.88 -6.59
CA LEU A 109 -1.14 -11.95 -7.72
C LEU A 109 0.10 -11.06 -7.62
N ARG A 110 0.61 -10.60 -8.75
CA ARG A 110 1.73 -9.67 -8.81
C ARG A 110 1.29 -8.36 -9.47
N PRO A 111 1.96 -7.23 -9.18
CA PRO A 111 1.67 -5.97 -9.85
C PRO A 111 1.76 -6.15 -11.37
N ALA A 112 0.67 -5.80 -12.07
CA ALA A 112 0.54 -6.00 -13.50
C ALA A 112 0.88 -4.75 -14.31
N LYS A 113 0.87 -3.56 -13.67
CA LYS A 113 1.08 -2.30 -14.40
C LYS A 113 1.55 -1.17 -13.49
N ASN A 114 2.25 -0.22 -14.11
CA ASN A 114 2.52 1.10 -13.55
C ASN A 114 1.49 2.09 -14.10
N ILE A 115 0.84 2.84 -13.22
CA ILE A 115 -0.08 3.90 -13.63
C ILE A 115 0.49 5.27 -13.24
N PHE A 116 0.10 6.32 -13.98
CA PHE A 116 0.65 7.68 -13.85
C PHE A 116 2.18 7.71 -13.96
N TRP A 117 2.72 6.93 -14.89
CA TRP A 117 4.17 6.78 -15.07
C TRP A 117 4.89 8.07 -15.43
N SER A 118 4.23 8.97 -16.15
CA SER A 118 4.77 10.30 -16.46
C SER A 118 5.04 11.15 -15.23
N LEU A 119 4.31 10.92 -14.13
CA LEU A 119 4.41 11.67 -12.88
C LEU A 119 5.37 11.04 -11.86
N ARG A 120 6.09 9.99 -12.23
CA ARG A 120 7.02 9.32 -11.34
C ARG A 120 8.11 10.25 -10.83
N ALA A 121 8.60 10.00 -9.62
CA ALA A 121 9.68 10.78 -9.04
C ALA A 121 10.97 10.64 -9.89
N PRO A 122 11.67 11.74 -10.21
CA PRO A 122 12.90 11.69 -11.00
C PRO A 122 13.98 10.82 -10.35
N TRP A 123 14.08 10.85 -9.03
CA TRP A 123 15.05 10.07 -8.26
C TRP A 123 14.74 8.57 -8.21
N SER A 124 13.53 8.14 -8.59
CA SER A 124 13.16 6.72 -8.60
C SER A 124 13.78 5.93 -9.76
N ARG A 125 14.41 6.63 -10.71
CA ARG A 125 15.13 6.01 -11.81
C ARG A 125 16.54 5.66 -11.37
N CYS A 126 16.77 4.40 -11.06
CA CYS A 126 18.13 3.91 -10.89
C CYS A 126 18.68 3.41 -12.23
N ARG A 127 19.77 4.02 -12.71
CA ARG A 127 20.48 3.57 -13.95
C ARG A 127 21.34 2.33 -13.72
N ARG A 128 21.63 2.02 -12.47
CA ARG A 128 22.46 0.87 -12.07
C ARG A 128 21.69 0.00 -11.09
N ALA A 129 21.97 -1.31 -11.11
CA ALA A 129 21.49 -2.19 -10.06
C ALA A 129 22.02 -1.69 -8.69
N LEU A 130 21.12 -1.53 -7.74
CA LEU A 130 21.49 -1.14 -6.38
C LEU A 130 22.11 -2.33 -5.65
N PRO A 131 23.15 -2.12 -4.81
CA PRO A 131 23.63 -3.15 -3.91
C PRO A 131 22.47 -3.70 -3.07
N THR A 132 22.35 -5.00 -3.01
CA THR A 132 21.27 -5.69 -2.28
C THR A 132 21.84 -6.38 -1.06
N PHE A 133 21.29 -6.07 0.11
CA PHE A 133 21.67 -6.66 1.38
C PHE A 133 20.51 -7.45 1.96
N ARG A 134 20.80 -8.61 2.53
CA ARG A 134 19.79 -9.44 3.22
C ARG A 134 19.20 -8.71 4.44
N SER A 135 20.00 -7.89 5.09
CA SER A 135 19.64 -7.10 6.27
C SER A 135 20.27 -5.70 6.15
N ARG A 136 20.66 -5.09 7.24
CA ARG A 136 21.37 -3.81 7.21
C ARG A 136 22.75 -3.97 6.58
N PRO A 137 23.21 -3.03 5.72
CA PRO A 137 24.57 -3.03 5.23
C PRO A 137 25.56 -2.83 6.38
N PRO A 138 26.83 -3.24 6.24
CA PRO A 138 27.89 -2.91 7.20
C PRO A 138 27.94 -1.39 7.41
N GLN A 139 28.04 -0.96 8.68
CA GLN A 139 28.16 0.47 8.98
C GLN A 139 29.51 0.97 8.46
N ALA A 140 29.49 2.04 7.67
CA ALA A 140 30.70 2.76 7.33
C ALA A 140 31.35 3.28 8.62
N LYS A 141 32.65 3.01 8.84
CA LYS A 141 33.40 3.60 9.97
C LYS A 141 33.23 5.12 9.91
N ARG A 142 32.64 5.71 10.96
CA ARG A 142 32.55 7.16 11.07
C ARG A 142 33.98 7.72 10.97
N ARG A 143 34.28 8.46 9.91
CA ARG A 143 35.50 9.27 9.85
C ARG A 143 35.37 10.26 11.01
N ARG A 144 36.24 10.15 12.03
CA ARG A 144 36.38 11.22 13.02
C ARG A 144 36.82 12.44 12.23
N ALA A 145 36.03 13.53 12.28
CA ALA A 145 36.49 14.83 11.82
C ALA A 145 37.74 15.20 12.66
N ARG A 146 38.82 15.51 11.99
CA ARG A 146 40.02 16.08 12.61
C ARG A 146 39.75 17.53 12.91
#